data_84d309afa9718c198e4faa2c7689f02f
#
_entry.id   84d309afa9718c198e4faa2c7689f02f
#
_cell.length_a   1.000
_cell.length_b   1.000
_cell.length_c   1.000
_cell.angle_alpha   90.00
_cell.angle_beta   90.00
_cell.angle_gamma   90.00
#
_symmetry.space_group_name_H-M   'P 1'
#
loop_
_entity.id
_entity.type
_entity.pdbx_description
1 polymer ?
#
loop_
_entity_poly.entity_id
_entity_poly.type
_entity_poly.pdbx_seq_one_letter_code
_entity_poly.pdbx_strand_id
1 'polypeptide(L)'
;MALDIFLKLDGIKGESTDTQHREEIDVASFSWGLSQQRTTGTGGGSGAGKADFQDLHVVTHVSQASPQLFLACAAGRHIQTAVLTCRKAGGSHQQDFLKYTLSDVLVASYHTEGQAEDSVPVDEVSFTYAQVKVEYRPQRADGSLGAPITAGWNLKTNEPLE
;
A
#
# COMPACT_ATOMS: atom_id res chain seq x y z
N MET A 1 -0.37 15.42 14.07
CA MET A 1 -1.63 14.71 13.94
C MET A 1 -1.36 13.30 13.42
N ALA A 2 -1.98 12.34 14.06
CA ALA A 2 -1.79 10.95 13.69
C ALA A 2 -2.53 10.59 12.40
N LEU A 3 -2.01 9.59 11.70
CA LEU A 3 -2.68 8.97 10.57
C LEU A 3 -3.26 7.64 11.01
N ASP A 4 -4.45 7.33 10.54
CA ASP A 4 -4.95 5.96 10.54
C ASP A 4 -4.64 5.36 9.17
N ILE A 5 -4.02 4.19 9.16
CA ILE A 5 -3.63 3.52 7.93
C ILE A 5 -4.24 2.13 7.93
N PHE A 6 -4.97 1.79 6.87
CA PHE A 6 -5.65 0.50 6.73
C PHE A 6 -5.20 -0.19 5.46
N LEU A 7 -5.09 -1.51 5.52
CA LEU A 7 -4.78 -2.34 4.36
C LEU A 7 -5.87 -3.38 4.17
N LYS A 8 -6.52 -3.34 3.02
CA LYS A 8 -7.51 -4.32 2.62
C LYS A 8 -6.91 -5.26 1.58
N LEU A 9 -6.89 -6.54 1.89
CA LEU A 9 -6.42 -7.58 0.97
C LEU A 9 -7.57 -8.52 0.66
N ASP A 10 -7.75 -8.82 -0.62
CA ASP A 10 -8.78 -9.80 -1.02
C ASP A 10 -8.47 -11.16 -0.40
N GLY A 11 -9.43 -11.69 0.38
CA GLY A 11 -9.33 -13.00 0.99
C GLY A 11 -8.52 -13.08 2.28
N ILE A 12 -7.97 -11.97 2.76
CA ILE A 12 -7.23 -11.93 4.03
C ILE A 12 -7.84 -10.84 4.92
N LYS A 13 -8.37 -11.26 6.07
CA LYS A 13 -9.03 -10.36 7.01
C LYS A 13 -8.08 -9.97 8.14
N GLY A 14 -8.10 -8.68 8.50
CA GLY A 14 -7.46 -8.16 9.68
C GLY A 14 -8.42 -8.00 10.83
N GLU A 15 -8.07 -7.15 11.79
CA GLU A 15 -8.81 -6.99 13.04
C GLU A 15 -9.34 -5.58 13.26
N SER A 16 -9.35 -4.72 12.23
CA SER A 16 -9.88 -3.38 12.37
C SER A 16 -11.36 -3.41 12.75
N THR A 17 -11.71 -2.64 13.77
CA THR A 17 -13.09 -2.46 14.21
C THR A 17 -13.70 -1.17 13.71
N ASP A 18 -12.98 -0.40 12.91
CA ASP A 18 -13.47 0.84 12.35
C ASP A 18 -14.68 0.58 11.46
N THR A 19 -15.69 1.44 11.54
CA THR A 19 -16.96 1.22 10.82
C THR A 19 -16.81 1.26 9.30
N GLN A 20 -15.85 2.04 8.80
CA GLN A 20 -15.60 2.18 7.36
C GLN A 20 -14.52 1.21 6.84
N HIS A 21 -13.70 0.70 7.74
CA HIS A 21 -12.57 -0.18 7.42
C HIS A 21 -12.61 -1.46 8.23
N ARG A 22 -13.80 -2.02 8.36
CA ARG A 22 -14.04 -3.20 9.18
C ARG A 22 -13.31 -4.41 8.61
N GLU A 23 -12.63 -5.15 9.49
CA GLU A 23 -11.86 -6.35 9.15
C GLU A 23 -10.68 -6.08 8.20
N GLU A 24 -10.29 -4.83 8.03
CA GLU A 24 -9.05 -4.51 7.34
C GLU A 24 -7.87 -4.62 8.32
N ILE A 25 -6.66 -4.63 7.78
CA ILE A 25 -5.46 -4.71 8.60
C ILE A 25 -5.07 -3.30 9.04
N ASP A 26 -4.95 -3.09 10.36
CA ASP A 26 -4.40 -1.85 10.89
C ASP A 26 -2.89 -1.81 10.61
N VAL A 27 -2.40 -0.74 10.00
CA VAL A 27 -1.01 -0.58 9.58
C VAL A 27 -0.33 0.46 10.46
N ALA A 28 0.84 0.10 10.99
CA ALA A 28 1.64 1.02 11.80
C ALA A 28 2.43 1.99 10.94
N SER A 29 3.02 1.50 9.84
CA SER A 29 3.78 2.33 8.91
C SER A 29 3.84 1.66 7.54
N PHE A 30 4.09 2.46 6.50
CA PHE A 30 4.30 1.94 5.16
C PHE A 30 5.37 2.76 4.44
N SER A 31 5.96 2.17 3.41
CA SER A 31 6.84 2.87 2.49
C SER A 31 6.62 2.36 1.07
N TRP A 32 6.71 3.27 0.12
CA TRP A 32 6.56 2.97 -1.29
C TRP A 32 7.20 4.09 -2.10
N GLY A 33 7.70 3.75 -3.29
CA GLY A 33 8.29 4.75 -4.15
C GLY A 33 8.69 4.18 -5.50
N LEU A 34 9.25 5.02 -6.34
CA LEU A 34 9.77 4.64 -7.64
C LEU A 34 10.91 5.58 -8.02
N SER A 35 11.74 5.13 -8.94
CA SER A 35 12.85 5.92 -9.45
C SER A 35 12.95 5.78 -10.97
N GLN A 36 13.49 6.80 -11.63
CA GLN A 36 13.72 6.81 -13.06
C GLN A 36 15.17 7.15 -13.30
N GLN A 37 15.88 6.29 -14.03
CA GLN A 37 17.25 6.55 -14.40
C GLN A 37 17.29 7.18 -15.79
N ARG A 38 18.06 8.26 -15.90
CA ARG A 38 18.32 8.87 -17.21
C ARG A 38 19.41 8.04 -17.91
N THR A 39 19.07 7.48 -19.09
CA THR A 39 20.08 6.79 -19.89
C THR A 39 20.84 7.83 -20.70
N THR A 40 22.14 8.02 -20.39
CA THR A 40 23.06 8.79 -21.21
C THR A 40 23.71 7.82 -22.18
N GLY A 41 23.10 7.57 -23.33
CA GLY A 41 23.71 6.77 -24.39
C GLY A 41 24.56 7.63 -25.33
N THR A 42 25.68 7.12 -25.80
CA THR A 42 26.55 7.73 -26.80
C THR A 42 25.91 7.63 -28.18
N GLY A 43 24.78 8.24 -28.38
CA GLY A 43 24.07 8.11 -29.65
C GLY A 43 22.83 8.94 -29.77
N GLY A 44 22.88 10.19 -29.34
CA GLY A 44 21.94 11.21 -29.78
C GLY A 44 20.50 11.12 -29.27
N GLY A 45 20.20 10.34 -28.24
CA GLY A 45 18.87 10.29 -27.69
C GLY A 45 18.91 10.12 -26.17
N SER A 46 18.60 11.21 -25.44
CA SER A 46 18.31 11.11 -24.01
C SER A 46 16.91 10.50 -23.84
N GLY A 47 16.82 9.17 -23.88
CA GLY A 47 15.56 8.48 -23.59
C GLY A 47 15.41 8.19 -22.12
N ALA A 48 14.19 8.33 -21.61
CA ALA A 48 13.86 7.83 -20.27
C ALA A 48 13.92 6.30 -20.30
N GLY A 49 14.60 5.71 -19.29
CA GLY A 49 14.57 4.27 -19.11
C GLY A 49 13.23 3.83 -18.51
N LYS A 50 13.08 2.55 -18.30
CA LYS A 50 11.93 2.00 -17.58
C LYS A 50 12.04 2.38 -16.11
N ALA A 51 10.95 2.86 -15.52
CA ALA A 51 10.92 3.21 -14.12
C ALA A 51 11.08 1.96 -13.24
N ASP A 52 11.79 2.12 -12.13
CA ASP A 52 11.96 1.07 -11.13
C ASP A 52 10.98 1.31 -9.99
N PHE A 53 9.96 0.44 -9.89
CA PHE A 53 8.93 0.52 -8.86
C PHE A 53 9.33 -0.32 -7.66
N GLN A 54 9.33 0.30 -6.49
CA GLN A 54 9.58 -0.41 -5.23
C GLN A 54 8.35 -1.21 -4.82
N ASP A 55 8.57 -2.27 -4.05
CA ASP A 55 7.50 -2.99 -3.41
C ASP A 55 6.78 -2.07 -2.43
N LEU A 56 5.49 -2.30 -2.21
CA LEU A 56 4.80 -1.70 -1.08
C LEU A 56 5.22 -2.45 0.18
N HIS A 57 5.88 -1.76 1.10
CA HIS A 57 6.34 -2.31 2.37
C HIS A 57 5.45 -1.80 3.50
N VAL A 58 4.91 -2.71 4.31
CA VAL A 58 4.06 -2.34 5.44
C VAL A 58 4.57 -2.99 6.72
N VAL A 59 4.38 -2.29 7.82
CA VAL A 59 4.64 -2.80 9.18
C VAL A 59 3.32 -2.83 9.91
N THR A 60 2.95 -4.01 10.41
CA THR A 60 1.69 -4.22 11.13
C THR A 60 1.97 -4.99 12.42
N HIS A 61 1.05 -4.92 13.37
CA HIS A 61 1.11 -5.82 14.52
C HIS A 61 0.61 -7.20 14.13
N VAL A 62 1.16 -8.24 14.74
CA VAL A 62 0.68 -9.60 14.54
C VAL A 62 -0.82 -9.66 14.84
N SER A 63 -1.58 -10.26 13.94
CA SER A 63 -3.03 -10.35 14.02
C SER A 63 -3.53 -11.65 13.39
N GLN A 64 -4.84 -11.80 13.28
CA GLN A 64 -5.42 -12.95 12.56
C GLN A 64 -5.01 -13.01 11.09
N ALA A 65 -4.54 -11.89 10.51
CA ALA A 65 -4.03 -11.87 9.14
C ALA A 65 -2.67 -12.55 9.01
N SER A 66 -1.89 -12.64 10.08
CA SER A 66 -0.50 -13.10 10.03
C SER A 66 -0.33 -14.52 9.48
N PRO A 67 -1.09 -15.54 9.93
CA PRO A 67 -0.97 -16.88 9.34
C PRO A 67 -1.33 -16.90 7.85
N GLN A 68 -2.30 -16.09 7.42
CA GLN A 68 -2.72 -16.02 6.02
C GLN A 68 -1.65 -15.34 5.16
N LEU A 69 -0.99 -14.31 5.68
CA LEU A 69 0.12 -13.64 5.00
C LEU A 69 1.31 -14.58 4.84
N PHE A 70 1.63 -15.32 5.90
CA PHE A 70 2.66 -16.35 5.85
C PHE A 70 2.36 -17.36 4.73
N LEU A 71 1.14 -17.89 4.71
CA LEU A 71 0.74 -18.91 3.74
C LEU A 71 0.74 -18.34 2.31
N ALA A 72 0.26 -17.12 2.12
CA ALA A 72 0.25 -16.48 0.80
C ALA A 72 1.67 -16.28 0.27
N CYS A 73 2.61 -15.92 1.14
CA CYS A 73 4.02 -15.79 0.77
C CYS A 73 4.62 -17.14 0.39
N ALA A 74 4.43 -18.15 1.26
CA ALA A 74 5.02 -19.49 1.06
C ALA A 74 4.47 -20.15 -0.21
N ALA A 75 3.18 -19.99 -0.49
CA ALA A 75 2.52 -20.63 -1.62
C ALA A 75 2.61 -19.82 -2.92
N GLY A 76 3.09 -18.58 -2.87
CA GLY A 76 3.10 -17.70 -4.05
C GLY A 76 1.70 -17.40 -4.55
N ARG A 77 0.73 -17.29 -3.63
CA ARG A 77 -0.67 -17.09 -4.00
C ARG A 77 -0.91 -15.65 -4.44
N HIS A 78 -1.56 -15.49 -5.59
CA HIS A 78 -1.96 -14.18 -6.09
C HIS A 78 -3.12 -13.61 -5.28
N ILE A 79 -2.99 -12.34 -4.93
CA ILE A 79 -4.08 -11.56 -4.32
C ILE A 79 -4.55 -10.61 -5.40
N GLN A 80 -5.85 -10.63 -5.69
CA GLN A 80 -6.39 -9.85 -6.80
C GLN A 80 -6.18 -8.36 -6.60
N THR A 81 -6.50 -7.85 -5.42
CA THR A 81 -6.43 -6.42 -5.12
C THR A 81 -5.95 -6.19 -3.70
N ALA A 82 -5.08 -5.19 -3.53
CA ALA A 82 -4.67 -4.67 -2.23
C ALA A 82 -4.93 -3.16 -2.23
N VAL A 83 -5.60 -2.65 -1.20
CA VAL A 83 -5.90 -1.23 -1.05
C VAL A 83 -5.34 -0.73 0.27
N LEU A 84 -4.40 0.21 0.18
CA LEU A 84 -3.86 0.90 1.36
C LEU A 84 -4.53 2.27 1.43
N THR A 85 -5.15 2.57 2.56
CA THR A 85 -5.88 3.81 2.77
C THR A 85 -5.30 4.56 3.94
N CYS A 86 -5.03 5.87 3.73
CA CYS A 86 -4.63 6.78 4.80
C CYS A 86 -5.77 7.73 5.09
N ARG A 87 -6.04 7.91 6.38
CA ARG A 87 -7.09 8.76 6.88
C ARG A 87 -6.53 9.63 8.01
N LYS A 88 -6.90 10.90 8.04
CA LYS A 88 -6.50 11.75 9.16
C LYS A 88 -7.26 11.34 10.40
N ALA A 89 -6.53 11.04 11.47
CA ALA A 89 -7.13 10.70 12.76
C ALA A 89 -7.64 11.96 13.44
N GLY A 90 -8.79 11.84 14.11
CA GLY A 90 -9.37 12.91 14.90
C GLY A 90 -10.42 13.73 14.16
N GLY A 91 -11.29 14.39 14.94
CA GLY A 91 -12.42 15.16 14.42
C GLY A 91 -13.67 14.33 14.21
N SER A 92 -14.80 15.01 13.98
CA SER A 92 -16.11 14.37 13.84
C SER A 92 -16.32 13.75 12.45
N HIS A 93 -15.45 14.08 11.47
CA HIS A 93 -15.54 13.58 10.10
C HIS A 93 -14.18 13.07 9.66
N GLN A 94 -13.89 11.81 9.94
CA GLN A 94 -12.70 11.15 9.47
C GLN A 94 -12.88 10.80 8.00
N GLN A 95 -11.95 11.25 7.14
CA GLN A 95 -12.06 11.08 5.70
C GLN A 95 -10.78 10.48 5.14
N ASP A 96 -10.95 9.51 4.25
CA ASP A 96 -9.86 8.89 3.50
C ASP A 96 -9.35 9.90 2.47
N PHE A 97 -8.09 10.31 2.58
CA PHE A 97 -7.53 11.31 1.68
C PHE A 97 -6.47 10.77 0.73
N LEU A 98 -5.88 9.62 1.03
CA LEU A 98 -4.84 9.01 0.21
C LEU A 98 -5.12 7.52 0.11
N LYS A 99 -5.09 7.00 -1.12
CA LYS A 99 -5.38 5.59 -1.38
C LYS A 99 -4.43 5.06 -2.45
N TYR A 100 -3.82 3.91 -2.17
CA TYR A 100 -3.03 3.15 -3.12
C TYR A 100 -3.78 1.87 -3.44
N THR A 101 -4.10 1.65 -4.71
CA THR A 101 -4.75 0.42 -5.16
C THR A 101 -3.76 -0.37 -6.00
N LEU A 102 -3.42 -1.57 -5.55
CA LEU A 102 -2.52 -2.48 -6.25
C LEU A 102 -3.33 -3.63 -6.83
N SER A 103 -2.99 -4.04 -8.03
CA SER A 103 -3.68 -5.14 -8.72
C SER A 103 -2.68 -6.24 -9.06
N ASP A 104 -3.15 -7.49 -9.01
CA ASP A 104 -2.35 -8.69 -9.24
C ASP A 104 -1.13 -8.71 -8.33
N VAL A 105 -1.38 -8.96 -7.06
CA VAL A 105 -0.45 -8.75 -5.96
C VAL A 105 0.10 -10.08 -5.47
N LEU A 106 1.39 -10.09 -5.13
CA LEU A 106 2.03 -11.20 -4.43
C LEU A 106 2.65 -10.70 -3.13
N VAL A 107 2.58 -11.54 -2.09
CA VAL A 107 3.37 -11.30 -0.88
C VAL A 107 4.79 -11.71 -1.20
N ALA A 108 5.66 -10.72 -1.42
CA ALA A 108 7.06 -10.95 -1.81
C ALA A 108 7.93 -11.34 -0.63
N SER A 109 7.63 -10.83 0.57
CA SER A 109 8.35 -11.17 1.78
C SER A 109 7.45 -11.04 3.00
N TYR A 110 7.70 -11.87 3.99
CA TYR A 110 7.01 -11.87 5.27
C TYR A 110 8.05 -12.11 6.38
N HIS A 111 8.12 -11.18 7.33
CA HIS A 111 9.09 -11.23 8.42
C HIS A 111 8.40 -10.82 9.72
N THR A 112 8.66 -11.55 10.80
CA THR A 112 8.10 -11.25 12.11
C THR A 112 9.24 -10.99 13.10
N GLU A 113 9.09 -9.91 13.88
CA GLU A 113 10.00 -9.59 14.97
C GLU A 113 9.24 -9.40 16.26
N GLY A 114 9.83 -9.85 17.36
CA GLY A 114 9.24 -9.66 18.67
C GLY A 114 10.31 -9.42 19.71
N GLN A 115 9.99 -8.59 20.70
CA GLN A 115 10.81 -8.35 21.87
C GLN A 115 9.96 -8.60 23.11
N ALA A 116 10.55 -9.18 24.14
CA ALA A 116 9.81 -9.52 25.35
C ALA A 116 9.17 -8.30 26.05
N GLU A 117 9.74 -7.10 25.79
CA GLU A 117 9.24 -5.86 26.37
C GLU A 117 8.02 -5.31 25.63
N ASP A 118 7.79 -5.75 24.39
CA ASP A 118 6.68 -5.28 23.58
C ASP A 118 5.43 -6.13 23.87
N SER A 119 4.26 -5.51 23.78
CA SER A 119 2.99 -6.21 24.04
C SER A 119 2.63 -7.18 22.93
N VAL A 120 2.99 -6.88 21.67
CA VAL A 120 2.66 -7.69 20.49
C VAL A 120 3.83 -7.62 19.50
N PRO A 121 4.23 -8.76 18.91
CA PRO A 121 5.22 -8.73 17.82
C PRO A 121 4.72 -7.96 16.61
N VAL A 122 5.64 -7.59 15.74
CA VAL A 122 5.33 -6.90 14.49
C VAL A 122 5.64 -7.77 13.29
N ASP A 123 4.82 -7.62 12.25
CA ASP A 123 5.05 -8.20 10.93
C ASP A 123 5.55 -7.11 9.98
N GLU A 124 6.55 -7.45 9.18
CA GLU A 124 6.99 -6.65 8.05
C GLU A 124 6.68 -7.42 6.78
N VAL A 125 5.87 -6.83 5.92
CA VAL A 125 5.36 -7.51 4.72
C VAL A 125 5.61 -6.64 3.51
N SER A 126 6.15 -7.23 2.44
CA SER A 126 6.35 -6.54 1.17
C SER A 126 5.46 -7.17 0.10
N PHE A 127 4.88 -6.31 -0.72
CA PHE A 127 3.97 -6.71 -1.80
C PHE A 127 4.53 -6.25 -3.14
N THR A 128 4.60 -7.18 -4.10
CA THR A 128 4.79 -6.83 -5.51
C THR A 128 3.43 -6.77 -6.19
N TYR A 129 3.37 -6.13 -7.33
CA TYR A 129 2.10 -5.87 -8.02
C TYR A 129 2.32 -5.66 -9.51
N ALA A 130 1.27 -5.87 -10.31
CA ALA A 130 1.32 -5.62 -11.74
C ALA A 130 0.83 -4.22 -12.10
N GLN A 131 -0.07 -3.65 -11.29
CA GLN A 131 -0.60 -2.31 -11.51
C GLN A 131 -0.68 -1.57 -10.19
N VAL A 132 -0.50 -0.24 -10.24
CA VAL A 132 -0.64 0.63 -9.08
C VAL A 132 -1.41 1.87 -9.48
N LYS A 133 -2.35 2.28 -8.64
CA LYS A 133 -3.11 3.52 -8.79
C LYS A 133 -3.03 4.30 -7.50
N VAL A 134 -2.69 5.58 -7.59
CA VAL A 134 -2.64 6.50 -6.46
C VAL A 134 -3.79 7.48 -6.60
N GLU A 135 -4.54 7.67 -5.53
CA GLU A 135 -5.65 8.61 -5.47
C GLU A 135 -5.44 9.52 -4.26
N TYR A 136 -5.43 10.82 -4.51
CA TYR A 136 -5.30 11.85 -3.47
C TYR A 136 -6.45 12.82 -3.55
N ARG A 137 -7.01 13.17 -2.40
CA ARG A 137 -8.09 14.15 -2.30
C ARG A 137 -7.60 15.32 -1.45
N PRO A 138 -7.46 16.53 -2.04
CA PRO A 138 -7.03 17.71 -1.28
C PRO A 138 -8.10 18.14 -0.29
N GLN A 139 -7.68 18.63 0.87
CA GLN A 139 -8.59 19.15 1.88
C GLN A 139 -8.88 20.63 1.59
N ARG A 140 -10.16 20.97 1.56
CA ARG A 140 -10.61 22.36 1.39
C ARG A 140 -10.49 23.13 2.71
N ALA A 141 -10.62 24.46 2.63
CA ALA A 141 -10.54 25.33 3.80
C ALA A 141 -11.60 25.01 4.86
N ASP A 142 -12.76 24.50 4.44
CA ASP A 142 -13.86 24.12 5.34
C ASP A 142 -13.69 22.74 5.96
N GLY A 143 -12.60 22.02 5.66
CA GLY A 143 -12.33 20.68 6.14
C GLY A 143 -12.86 19.55 5.26
N SER A 144 -13.69 19.85 4.26
CA SER A 144 -14.16 18.83 3.31
C SER A 144 -13.08 18.44 2.32
N LEU A 145 -13.19 17.24 1.71
CA LEU A 145 -12.26 16.80 0.69
C LEU A 145 -12.72 17.24 -0.69
N GLY A 146 -11.76 17.66 -1.51
CA GLY A 146 -12.00 18.00 -2.90
C GLY A 146 -12.14 16.78 -3.79
N ALA A 147 -12.26 17.00 -5.09
CA ALA A 147 -12.31 15.94 -6.08
C ALA A 147 -10.99 15.15 -6.08
N PRO A 148 -11.03 13.81 -6.29
CA PRO A 148 -9.83 13.02 -6.31
C PRO A 148 -8.95 13.35 -7.51
N ILE A 149 -7.64 13.37 -7.26
CA ILE A 149 -6.60 13.44 -8.29
C ILE A 149 -5.98 12.06 -8.35
N THR A 150 -6.01 11.42 -9.52
CA THR A 150 -5.57 10.05 -9.68
C THR A 150 -4.46 9.92 -10.69
N ALA A 151 -3.57 8.96 -10.48
CA ALA A 151 -2.55 8.55 -11.44
C ALA A 151 -2.30 7.06 -11.24
N GLY A 152 -1.99 6.36 -12.30
CA GLY A 152 -1.72 4.94 -12.21
C GLY A 152 -0.79 4.47 -13.32
N TRP A 153 -0.21 3.28 -13.09
CA TRP A 153 0.75 2.70 -14.01
C TRP A 153 0.59 1.19 -14.08
N ASN A 154 0.66 0.66 -15.31
CA ASN A 154 0.69 -0.77 -15.55
C ASN A 154 2.16 -1.17 -15.77
N LEU A 155 2.71 -1.95 -14.83
CA LEU A 155 4.11 -2.35 -14.89
C LEU A 155 4.38 -3.37 -15.99
N LYS A 156 3.38 -4.18 -16.34
CA LYS A 156 3.53 -5.18 -17.39
C LYS A 156 3.60 -4.56 -18.78
N THR A 157 2.74 -3.61 -19.06
CA THR A 157 2.69 -2.94 -20.37
C THR A 157 3.55 -1.70 -20.42
N ASN A 158 4.02 -1.22 -19.26
CA ASN A 158 4.81 0.00 -19.11
C ASN A 158 4.07 1.23 -19.67
N GLU A 159 2.81 1.36 -19.28
CA GLU A 159 1.90 2.42 -19.74
C GLU A 159 1.10 2.99 -18.59
N PRO A 160 0.69 4.27 -18.68
CA PRO A 160 -0.20 4.82 -17.66
C PRO A 160 -1.57 4.12 -17.69
N LEU A 161 -2.20 4.05 -16.53
CA LEU A 161 -3.60 3.63 -16.41
C LEU A 161 -4.50 4.82 -16.75
N GLU A 162 -5.59 4.57 -17.44
CA GLU A 162 -6.59 5.59 -17.75
C GLU A 162 -7.52 5.87 -16.56
#